data_d90506008c714e84824aaeb7ee940712
#
_entry.id   d90506008c714e84824aaeb7ee940712
#
_cell.length_a   1.000
_cell.length_b   1.000
_cell.length_c   1.000
_cell.angle_alpha   90.00
_cell.angle_beta   90.00
_cell.angle_gamma   90.00
#
_symmetry.space_group_name_H-M   'P 1'
#
loop_
_entity.id
_entity.type
_entity.pdbx_description
1 polymer ?
#
loop_
_entity_poly.entity_id
_entity_poly.type
_entity_poly.pdbx_seq_one_letter_code
_entity_poly.pdbx_strand_id
1 'polypeptide(L)'
;MEVTPGEARYLLSIFDLVRDGVKLSQSGLARRLGVSDPTALQMIRRLRQLGLVESAGLNLTSAGTSAALGLGHRRQAARVLALDVLGLDAEQADTEARRLAPAVSSALAQRLMRLRSARD
;
A
#
# COMPACT_ATOMS: atom_id res chain seq x y z
N MET A 1 9.21 -5.32 9.90
CA MET A 1 7.90 -5.17 10.59
C MET A 1 6.79 -5.59 9.68
N GLU A 2 5.95 -6.51 10.13
CA GLU A 2 4.74 -6.87 9.40
C GLU A 2 3.62 -5.91 9.78
N VAL A 3 2.91 -5.43 8.76
CA VAL A 3 1.73 -4.60 8.96
C VAL A 3 0.48 -5.38 8.63
N THR A 4 -0.62 -5.05 9.30
CA THR A 4 -1.92 -5.64 9.01
C THR A 4 -2.44 -5.13 7.66
N PRO A 5 -3.40 -5.83 7.02
CA PRO A 5 -4.01 -5.34 5.79
C PRO A 5 -4.60 -3.93 5.92
N GLY A 6 -5.22 -3.61 7.06
CA GLY A 6 -5.74 -2.28 7.33
C GLY A 6 -4.64 -1.22 7.39
N GLU A 7 -3.57 -1.50 8.11
CA GLU A 7 -2.41 -0.61 8.19
C GLU A 7 -1.76 -0.40 6.82
N ALA A 8 -1.61 -1.48 6.06
CA ALA A 8 -1.04 -1.44 4.72
C ALA A 8 -1.85 -0.54 3.77
N ARG A 9 -3.18 -0.62 3.86
CA ARG A 9 -4.08 0.19 3.04
C ARG A 9 -3.86 1.68 3.27
N TYR A 10 -3.71 2.08 4.53
CA TYR A 10 -3.45 3.49 4.88
C TYR A 10 -2.05 3.93 4.44
N LEU A 11 -1.04 3.11 4.69
CA LEU A 11 0.33 3.42 4.28
C LEU A 11 0.46 3.62 2.77
N LEU A 12 -0.13 2.73 1.98
CA LEU A 12 -0.12 2.83 0.53
C LEU A 12 -0.89 4.06 0.05
N SER A 13 -2.03 4.38 0.68
CA SER A 13 -2.82 5.56 0.30
C SER A 13 -2.07 6.85 0.60
N ILE A 14 -1.43 6.95 1.75
CA ILE A 14 -0.60 8.13 2.10
C ILE A 14 0.57 8.24 1.12
N PHE A 15 1.27 7.15 0.86
CA PHE A 15 2.40 7.10 -0.06
C PHE A 15 2.00 7.55 -1.47
N ASP A 16 0.89 7.02 -1.99
CA ASP A 16 0.39 7.34 -3.33
C ASP A 16 -0.01 8.83 -3.43
N LEU A 17 -0.68 9.37 -2.41
CA LEU A 17 -1.09 10.78 -2.38
C LEU A 17 0.12 11.71 -2.36
N VAL A 18 1.13 11.40 -1.56
CA VAL A 18 2.38 12.19 -1.53
C VAL A 18 3.08 12.15 -2.88
N ARG A 19 3.19 10.97 -3.47
CA ARG A 19 3.81 10.81 -4.80
C ARG A 19 3.08 11.62 -5.87
N ASP A 20 1.75 11.68 -5.78
CA ASP A 20 0.91 12.40 -6.75
C ASP A 20 0.84 13.90 -6.46
N GLY A 21 1.56 14.39 -5.45
CA GLY A 21 1.62 15.81 -5.10
C GLY A 21 0.35 16.34 -4.42
N VAL A 22 -0.49 15.46 -3.91
CA VAL A 22 -1.74 15.83 -3.24
C VAL A 22 -1.43 16.25 -1.81
N LYS A 23 -1.99 17.40 -1.38
CA LYS A 23 -1.86 17.85 0.00
C LYS A 23 -2.64 16.92 0.93
N LEU A 24 -1.94 16.37 1.92
CA LEU A 24 -2.53 15.41 2.86
C LEU A 24 -3.41 16.11 3.89
N SER A 25 -4.60 15.56 4.10
CA SER A 25 -5.48 15.92 5.21
C SER A 25 -6.17 14.66 5.72
N GLN A 26 -6.53 14.67 7.01
CA GLN A 26 -7.26 13.56 7.61
C GLN A 26 -8.57 13.30 6.90
N SER A 27 -9.34 14.36 6.63
CA SER A 27 -10.63 14.24 5.94
C SER A 27 -10.47 13.74 4.51
N GLY A 28 -9.45 14.20 3.79
CA GLY A 28 -9.15 13.74 2.44
C GLY A 28 -8.79 12.26 2.41
N LEU A 29 -7.98 11.83 3.37
CA LEU A 29 -7.61 10.42 3.51
C LEU A 29 -8.84 9.56 3.84
N ALA A 30 -9.67 10.01 4.76
CA ALA A 30 -10.91 9.31 5.14
C ALA A 30 -11.83 9.13 3.93
N ARG A 31 -12.02 10.19 3.14
CA ARG A 31 -12.83 10.12 1.91
C ARG A 31 -12.26 9.15 0.90
N ARG A 32 -10.96 9.19 0.67
CA ARG A 32 -10.29 8.29 -0.27
C ARG A 32 -10.47 6.83 0.13
N LEU A 33 -10.42 6.54 1.42
CA LEU A 33 -10.55 5.18 1.95
C LEU A 33 -11.99 4.74 2.20
N GLY A 34 -12.94 5.66 2.08
CA GLY A 34 -14.35 5.35 2.32
C GLY A 34 -14.66 5.07 3.78
N VAL A 35 -13.98 5.74 4.70
CA VAL A 35 -14.17 5.58 6.14
C VAL A 35 -14.56 6.91 6.79
N SER A 36 -15.07 6.86 8.03
CA SER A 36 -15.38 8.06 8.80
C SER A 36 -14.10 8.74 9.30
N ASP A 37 -14.19 10.04 9.60
CA ASP A 37 -13.07 10.78 10.19
C ASP A 37 -12.56 10.15 11.49
N PRO A 38 -13.44 9.76 12.46
CA PRO A 38 -12.96 9.07 13.66
C PRO A 38 -12.23 7.76 13.38
N THR A 39 -12.70 6.98 12.41
CA THR A 39 -12.05 5.72 12.03
C THR A 39 -10.65 6.00 11.45
N ALA A 40 -10.54 6.99 10.57
CA ALA A 40 -9.24 7.38 10.01
C ALA A 40 -8.29 7.86 11.11
N LEU A 41 -8.78 8.67 12.06
CA LEU A 41 -7.97 9.16 13.16
C LEU A 41 -7.41 8.03 14.03
N GLN A 42 -8.23 7.02 14.33
CA GLN A 42 -7.78 5.86 15.11
C GLN A 42 -6.61 5.15 14.42
N MET A 43 -6.72 4.92 13.12
CA MET A 43 -5.66 4.26 12.37
C MET A 43 -4.40 5.15 12.27
N ILE A 44 -4.56 6.44 12.05
CA ILE A 44 -3.44 7.37 12.03
C ILE A 44 -2.69 7.35 13.37
N ARG A 45 -3.40 7.36 14.48
CA ARG A 45 -2.81 7.26 15.81
C ARG A 45 -2.04 5.95 15.99
N ARG A 46 -2.60 4.86 15.50
CA ARG A 46 -1.93 3.55 15.52
C ARG A 46 -0.64 3.57 14.72
N LEU A 47 -0.67 4.12 13.52
CA LEU A 47 0.51 4.23 12.67
C LEU A 47 1.60 5.10 13.33
N ARG A 48 1.19 6.16 14.04
CA ARG A 48 2.13 6.98 14.83
C ARG A 48 2.76 6.18 15.96
N GLN A 49 1.97 5.38 16.68
CA GLN A 49 2.47 4.50 17.74
C GLN A 49 3.47 3.49 17.20
N LEU A 50 3.27 3.01 15.98
CA LEU A 50 4.19 2.08 15.32
C LEU A 50 5.42 2.77 14.73
N GLY A 51 5.49 4.09 14.81
CA GLY A 51 6.62 4.85 14.26
C GLY A 51 6.62 4.97 12.73
N LEU A 52 5.47 4.76 12.08
CA LEU A 52 5.34 4.77 10.62
C LEU A 52 4.84 6.11 10.09
N VAL A 53 4.13 6.87 10.90
CA VAL A 53 3.67 8.23 10.60
C VAL A 53 4.27 9.18 11.64
N GLU A 54 4.66 10.37 11.23
CA GLU A 54 5.25 11.36 12.14
C GLU A 54 4.28 11.76 13.24
N SER A 55 4.83 12.28 14.36
CA SER A 55 4.05 12.64 15.53
C SER A 55 3.07 13.79 15.27
N ALA A 56 3.29 14.57 14.22
CA ALA A 56 2.40 15.64 13.79
C ALA A 56 2.22 15.56 12.28
N GLY A 57 1.00 15.85 11.81
CA GLY A 57 0.67 15.75 10.38
C GLY A 57 0.51 14.30 9.92
N LEU A 58 0.57 14.08 8.62
CA LEU A 58 0.35 12.78 8.00
C LEU A 58 1.55 12.26 7.21
N ASN A 59 2.71 12.91 7.33
CA ASN A 59 3.90 12.48 6.62
C ASN A 59 4.41 11.16 7.17
N LEU A 60 4.91 10.30 6.29
CA LEU A 60 5.53 9.05 6.67
C LEU A 60 6.91 9.32 7.26
N THR A 61 7.27 8.55 8.28
CA THR A 61 8.66 8.48 8.77
C THR A 61 9.52 7.72 7.75
N SER A 62 10.83 7.66 7.98
CA SER A 62 11.72 6.79 7.18
C SER A 62 11.24 5.34 7.24
N ALA A 63 10.85 4.85 8.42
CA ALA A 63 10.31 3.50 8.58
C ALA A 63 8.99 3.32 7.82
N GLY A 64 8.11 4.33 7.88
CA GLY A 64 6.85 4.32 7.14
C GLY A 64 7.06 4.30 5.63
N THR A 65 7.98 5.11 5.14
CA THR A 65 8.35 5.14 3.72
C THR A 65 8.90 3.79 3.26
N SER A 66 9.81 3.19 4.03
CA SER A 66 10.35 1.87 3.73
C SER A 66 9.25 0.79 3.69
N ALA A 67 8.34 0.83 4.66
CA ALA A 67 7.21 -0.11 4.69
C ALA A 67 6.30 0.07 3.47
N ALA A 68 5.99 1.31 3.10
CA ALA A 68 5.16 1.62 1.93
C ALA A 68 5.82 1.19 0.62
N LEU A 69 7.13 1.41 0.47
CA LEU A 69 7.88 0.96 -0.70
C LEU A 69 7.85 -0.57 -0.83
N GLY A 70 8.04 -1.28 0.27
CA GLY A 70 7.94 -2.75 0.29
C GLY A 70 6.55 -3.23 -0.11
N LEU A 71 5.51 -2.59 0.41
CA LEU A 71 4.12 -2.90 0.04
C LEU A 71 3.84 -2.59 -1.44
N GLY A 72 4.37 -1.48 -1.95
CA GLY A 72 4.26 -1.11 -3.35
C GLY A 72 4.90 -2.16 -4.27
N HIS A 73 6.05 -2.67 -3.89
CA HIS A 73 6.73 -3.76 -4.62
C HIS A 73 5.89 -5.03 -4.62
N ARG A 74 5.31 -5.40 -3.47
CA ARG A 74 4.41 -6.56 -3.38
C ARG A 74 3.14 -6.37 -4.19
N ARG A 75 2.58 -5.15 -4.18
CA ARG A 75 1.40 -4.80 -5.00
C ARG A 75 1.72 -4.98 -6.48
N GLN A 76 2.88 -4.50 -6.93
CA GLN A 76 3.31 -4.65 -8.32
C GLN A 76 3.47 -6.12 -8.70
N ALA A 77 4.06 -6.94 -7.84
CA ALA A 77 4.19 -8.37 -8.06
C ALA A 77 2.82 -9.06 -8.17
N ALA A 78 1.89 -8.70 -7.28
CA ALA A 78 0.52 -9.21 -7.33
C ALA A 78 -0.19 -8.80 -8.62
N ARG A 79 0.06 -7.57 -9.11
CA ARG A 79 -0.48 -7.09 -10.38
C ARG A 79 0.05 -7.90 -11.56
N VAL A 80 1.33 -8.23 -11.56
CA VAL A 80 1.94 -9.10 -12.58
C VAL A 80 1.26 -10.47 -12.58
N LEU A 81 1.05 -11.07 -11.41
CA LEU A 81 0.33 -12.34 -11.30
C LEU A 81 -1.06 -12.22 -11.91
N ALA A 82 -1.81 -11.19 -11.55
CA ALA A 82 -3.18 -10.99 -12.01
C ALA A 82 -3.27 -10.79 -13.53
N LEU A 83 -2.39 -9.98 -14.10
CA LEU A 83 -2.38 -9.68 -15.54
C LEU A 83 -1.79 -10.83 -16.36
N ASP A 84 -0.60 -11.30 -15.99
CA ASP A 84 0.20 -12.15 -16.86
C ASP A 84 -0.13 -13.64 -16.70
N VAL A 85 -0.57 -14.06 -15.51
CA VAL A 85 -0.88 -15.47 -15.23
C VAL A 85 -2.39 -15.70 -15.24
N LEU A 86 -3.15 -14.85 -14.54
CA LEU A 86 -4.59 -15.05 -14.38
C LEU A 86 -5.42 -14.38 -15.50
N GLY A 87 -4.80 -13.54 -16.32
CA GLY A 87 -5.47 -12.94 -17.46
C GLY A 87 -6.55 -11.93 -17.13
N LEU A 88 -6.48 -11.29 -15.96
CA LEU A 88 -7.44 -10.25 -15.60
C LEU A 88 -7.19 -8.98 -16.41
N ASP A 89 -8.23 -8.16 -16.61
CA ASP A 89 -8.04 -6.84 -17.19
C ASP A 89 -7.32 -5.89 -16.22
N ALA A 90 -6.87 -4.74 -16.69
CA ALA A 90 -6.07 -3.82 -15.90
C ALA A 90 -6.79 -3.33 -14.64
N GLU A 91 -8.09 -3.05 -14.74
CA GLU A 91 -8.87 -2.57 -13.60
C GLU A 91 -9.05 -3.65 -12.54
N GLN A 92 -9.40 -4.86 -12.95
CA GLN A 92 -9.52 -6.02 -12.06
C GLN A 92 -8.18 -6.35 -11.42
N ALA A 93 -7.09 -6.30 -12.20
CA ALA A 93 -5.75 -6.57 -11.71
C ALA A 93 -5.33 -5.56 -10.65
N ASP A 94 -5.60 -4.28 -10.85
CA ASP A 94 -5.29 -3.24 -9.86
C ASP A 94 -6.07 -3.45 -8.57
N THR A 95 -7.35 -3.79 -8.67
CA THR A 95 -8.20 -4.06 -7.50
C THR A 95 -7.67 -5.26 -6.70
N GLU A 96 -7.38 -6.37 -7.39
CA GLU A 96 -6.89 -7.57 -6.73
C GLU A 96 -5.47 -7.38 -6.18
N ALA A 97 -4.62 -6.65 -6.88
CA ALA A 97 -3.26 -6.37 -6.42
C ALA A 97 -3.25 -5.62 -5.08
N ARG A 98 -4.15 -4.65 -4.91
CA ARG A 98 -4.27 -3.92 -3.64
C ARG A 98 -4.68 -4.84 -2.49
N ARG A 99 -5.58 -5.78 -2.75
CA ARG A 99 -6.05 -6.74 -1.75
C ARG A 99 -4.97 -7.75 -1.40
N LEU A 100 -4.20 -8.20 -2.39
CA LEU A 100 -3.20 -9.24 -2.22
C LEU A 100 -1.87 -8.73 -1.68
N ALA A 101 -1.52 -7.46 -1.92
CA ALA A 101 -0.20 -6.94 -1.58
C ALA A 101 0.26 -7.27 -0.15
N PRO A 102 -0.57 -7.09 0.92
CA PRO A 102 -0.13 -7.42 2.27
C PRO A 102 0.12 -8.91 2.51
N ALA A 103 -0.51 -9.78 1.72
CA ALA A 103 -0.39 -11.23 1.85
C ALA A 103 0.77 -11.81 1.04
N VAL A 104 1.32 -11.05 0.08
CA VAL A 104 2.44 -11.49 -0.74
C VAL A 104 3.75 -11.27 0.02
N SER A 105 4.49 -12.35 0.28
CA SER A 105 5.79 -12.23 0.93
C SER A 105 6.82 -11.60 -0.02
N SER A 106 7.89 -11.03 0.54
CA SER A 106 8.98 -10.48 -0.26
C SER A 106 9.62 -11.55 -1.16
N ALA A 107 9.76 -12.78 -0.65
CA ALA A 107 10.30 -13.90 -1.44
C ALA A 107 9.41 -14.23 -2.62
N LEU A 108 8.10 -14.29 -2.42
CA LEU A 108 7.14 -14.55 -3.49
C LEU A 108 7.13 -13.40 -4.50
N ALA A 109 7.17 -12.16 -4.03
CA ALA A 109 7.22 -10.98 -4.90
C ALA A 109 8.45 -11.02 -5.82
N GLN A 110 9.62 -11.34 -5.27
CA GLN A 110 10.84 -11.46 -6.05
C GLN A 110 10.72 -12.53 -7.14
N ARG A 111 10.15 -13.68 -6.80
CA ARG A 111 9.96 -14.77 -7.76
C ARG A 111 8.98 -14.40 -8.87
N LEU A 112 7.89 -13.72 -8.53
CA LEU A 112 6.91 -13.25 -9.52
C LEU A 112 7.55 -12.26 -10.50
N MET A 113 8.37 -11.34 -10.01
CA MET A 113 9.05 -10.37 -10.88
C MET A 113 10.10 -11.02 -11.77
N ARG A 114 10.80 -12.04 -11.27
CA ARG A 114 11.75 -12.83 -12.10
C ARG A 114 11.02 -13.60 -13.19
N LEU A 115 9.86 -14.17 -12.87
CA LEU A 115 9.04 -14.88 -13.85
C LEU A 115 8.65 -13.98 -15.01
N ARG A 116 8.27 -12.75 -14.72
CA ARG A 116 7.97 -11.75 -15.75
C ARG A 116 9.20 -11.46 -16.61
N SER A 117 10.35 -11.21 -15.99
CA SER A 117 11.61 -10.95 -16.69
C SER A 117 12.00 -12.11 -17.60
N ALA A 118 11.81 -13.36 -17.16
CA ALA A 118 12.14 -14.54 -17.95
C ALA A 118 11.20 -14.72 -19.17
N ARG A 119 9.98 -14.16 -19.12
CA ARG A 119 9.02 -14.23 -20.22
C ARG A 119 9.21 -13.12 -21.24
N ASP A 120 9.85 -12.05 -20.85
CA ASP A 120 10.18 -10.94 -21.75
C ASP A 120 11.49 -11.24 -22.50
#